data_f0cf0277c5f79395661766181dcac082
#
_entry.id   f0cf0277c5f79395661766181dcac082
#
_cell.length_a   1.000
_cell.length_b   1.000
_cell.length_c   1.000
_cell.angle_alpha   90.00
_cell.angle_beta   90.00
_cell.angle_gamma   90.00
#
_symmetry.space_group_name_H-M   'P 1'
#
loop_
_entity.id
_entity.type
_entity.pdbx_description
1 polymer ?
#
loop_
_entity_poly.entity_id
_entity_poly.type
_entity_poly.pdbx_seq_one_letter_code
_entity_poly.pdbx_strand_id
1 'polypeptide(L)'
;TAGRPLLDTHKTSGDEKGNFLKNAILTKKTDVDVEEVYAEYVAQMEKYIKLFGHKPTHIDGHHHTHALPQTIEATRRLAKAYDIKYVRHVDSDVAFISDFYGPLTDYSQFETTLKRHLDREYVELMCHVAFIDVDLIQCSTYNFDRVHELETLIGSQAKAYIAELKIELTHFASY
;
A
#
# COMPACT_ATOMS: atom_id res chain seq x y z
N THR A 1 -9.73 -5.83 2.86
CA THR A 1 -10.14 -5.34 4.19
C THR A 1 -11.13 -4.19 4.15
N ALA A 2 -11.56 -3.79 2.98
CA ALA A 2 -12.60 -2.79 2.80
C ALA A 2 -13.41 -3.09 1.54
N GLY A 3 -14.74 -2.89 1.62
CA GLY A 3 -15.64 -3.08 0.50
C GLY A 3 -15.94 -4.54 0.17
N ARG A 4 -16.55 -4.73 -0.99
CA ARG A 4 -16.96 -6.05 -1.50
C ARG A 4 -15.87 -6.64 -2.38
N PRO A 5 -15.63 -7.97 -2.29
CA PRO A 5 -14.81 -8.69 -3.25
C PRO A 5 -15.41 -8.64 -4.67
N LEU A 6 -14.61 -8.95 -5.66
CA LEU A 6 -15.09 -9.13 -7.04
C LEU A 6 -15.79 -10.48 -7.24
N LEU A 7 -15.38 -11.47 -6.47
CA LEU A 7 -15.95 -12.82 -6.51
C LEU A 7 -16.88 -13.04 -5.31
N ASP A 8 -17.99 -13.74 -5.52
CA ASP A 8 -18.96 -14.06 -4.46
C ASP A 8 -18.59 -15.31 -3.64
N THR A 9 -17.33 -15.77 -3.72
CA THR A 9 -16.88 -17.05 -3.17
C THR A 9 -16.15 -16.96 -1.82
N HIS A 10 -16.20 -15.79 -1.17
CA HIS A 10 -15.45 -15.51 0.06
C HIS A 10 -16.11 -16.12 1.30
N LYS A 11 -15.67 -17.35 1.67
CA LYS A 11 -16.13 -18.07 2.86
C LYS A 11 -15.26 -17.82 4.08
N THR A 12 -13.94 -17.64 3.85
CA THR A 12 -12.97 -17.51 4.93
C THR A 12 -12.45 -16.10 5.10
N SER A 13 -12.44 -15.28 4.06
CA SER A 13 -11.98 -13.90 4.05
C SER A 13 -13.08 -12.85 4.01
N GLY A 14 -14.37 -13.29 3.92
CA GLY A 14 -15.55 -12.43 3.90
C GLY A 14 -16.36 -12.44 5.19
N ASP A 15 -17.20 -11.43 5.38
CA ASP A 15 -18.20 -11.35 6.44
C ASP A 15 -19.59 -11.82 5.94
N GLU A 16 -20.54 -11.96 6.87
CA GLU A 16 -21.92 -12.39 6.56
C GLU A 16 -22.66 -11.43 5.62
N LYS A 17 -22.18 -10.21 5.44
CA LYS A 17 -22.76 -9.20 4.54
C LYS A 17 -22.11 -9.21 3.16
N GLY A 18 -21.18 -10.12 2.90
CA GLY A 18 -20.44 -10.24 1.66
C GLY A 18 -19.37 -9.15 1.45
N ASN A 19 -18.84 -8.58 2.53
CA ASN A 19 -17.68 -7.69 2.46
C ASN A 19 -16.43 -8.43 2.92
N PHE A 20 -15.26 -7.92 2.55
CA PHE A 20 -14.01 -8.39 3.13
C PHE A 20 -13.98 -8.19 4.65
N LEU A 21 -13.41 -9.15 5.36
CA LEU A 21 -13.13 -9.00 6.79
C LEU A 21 -12.28 -7.76 7.05
N LYS A 22 -12.60 -7.03 8.13
CA LYS A 22 -11.76 -5.92 8.58
C LYS A 22 -10.36 -6.40 8.95
N ASN A 23 -9.36 -5.57 8.74
CA ASN A 23 -7.96 -5.91 9.00
C ASN A 23 -7.74 -6.48 10.41
N ALA A 24 -8.33 -5.88 11.43
CA ALA A 24 -8.22 -6.33 12.83
C ALA A 24 -8.77 -7.77 13.07
N ILE A 25 -9.66 -8.26 12.20
CA ILE A 25 -10.18 -9.63 12.23
C ILE A 25 -9.29 -10.54 11.38
N LEU A 26 -8.99 -10.11 10.15
CA LEU A 26 -8.20 -10.90 9.21
C LEU A 26 -6.81 -11.24 9.78
N THR A 27 -6.13 -10.30 10.41
CA THR A 27 -4.80 -10.52 11.02
C THR A 27 -4.75 -11.58 12.09
N LYS A 28 -5.89 -11.87 12.74
CA LYS A 28 -6.02 -12.88 13.80
C LYS A 28 -6.55 -14.23 13.30
N LYS A 29 -7.03 -14.25 12.06
CA LYS A 29 -7.65 -15.45 11.48
C LYS A 29 -6.58 -16.40 10.95
N THR A 30 -6.67 -17.67 11.30
CA THR A 30 -5.67 -18.69 10.93
C THR A 30 -6.16 -19.67 9.87
N ASP A 31 -7.46 -19.68 9.58
CA ASP A 31 -8.14 -20.59 8.67
C ASP A 31 -8.56 -19.91 7.35
N VAL A 32 -7.79 -18.93 6.89
CA VAL A 32 -8.02 -18.28 5.58
C VAL A 32 -7.62 -19.24 4.47
N ASP A 33 -8.53 -19.48 3.53
CA ASP A 33 -8.26 -20.31 2.36
C ASP A 33 -7.42 -19.54 1.34
N VAL A 34 -6.20 -20.02 1.11
CA VAL A 34 -5.25 -19.40 0.17
C VAL A 34 -5.78 -19.42 -1.25
N GLU A 35 -6.51 -20.46 -1.65
CA GLU A 35 -7.08 -20.54 -3.01
C GLU A 35 -8.21 -19.51 -3.22
N GLU A 36 -9.01 -19.27 -2.20
CA GLU A 36 -10.03 -18.22 -2.20
C GLU A 36 -9.39 -16.84 -2.38
N VAL A 37 -8.33 -16.55 -1.61
CA VAL A 37 -7.59 -15.28 -1.71
C VAL A 37 -6.91 -15.13 -3.06
N TYR A 38 -6.30 -16.20 -3.56
CA TYR A 38 -5.62 -16.18 -4.86
C TYR A 38 -6.60 -15.93 -6.00
N ALA A 39 -7.76 -16.59 -6.00
CA ALA A 39 -8.78 -16.38 -7.01
C ALA A 39 -9.26 -14.91 -7.05
N GLU A 40 -9.49 -14.31 -5.89
CA GLU A 40 -9.86 -12.89 -5.79
C GLU A 40 -8.75 -11.96 -6.29
N TYR A 41 -7.49 -12.23 -5.94
CA TYR A 41 -6.36 -11.42 -6.42
C TYR A 41 -6.20 -11.50 -7.94
N VAL A 42 -6.43 -12.68 -8.52
CA VAL A 42 -6.48 -12.84 -9.99
C VAL A 42 -7.61 -12.02 -10.58
N ALA A 43 -8.81 -12.07 -10.00
CA ALA A 43 -9.94 -11.28 -10.49
C ALA A 43 -9.67 -9.76 -10.42
N GLN A 44 -9.02 -9.29 -9.35
CA GLN A 44 -8.61 -7.88 -9.21
C GLN A 44 -7.55 -7.50 -10.25
N MET A 45 -6.56 -8.36 -10.48
CA MET A 45 -5.51 -8.16 -11.48
C MET A 45 -6.09 -8.08 -12.89
N GLU A 46 -6.96 -9.00 -13.25
CA GLU A 46 -7.63 -9.01 -14.56
C GLU A 46 -8.52 -7.78 -14.75
N LYS A 47 -9.22 -7.35 -13.69
CA LYS A 47 -9.99 -6.11 -13.72
C LYS A 47 -9.09 -4.89 -13.94
N TYR A 48 -7.93 -4.84 -13.28
CA TYR A 48 -6.95 -3.77 -13.46
C TYR A 48 -6.48 -3.73 -14.93
N ILE A 49 -6.05 -4.87 -15.47
CA ILE A 49 -5.58 -4.98 -16.87
C ILE A 49 -6.68 -4.56 -17.84
N LYS A 50 -7.91 -4.99 -17.61
CA LYS A 50 -9.06 -4.58 -18.44
C LYS A 50 -9.30 -3.07 -18.44
N LEU A 51 -9.11 -2.41 -17.28
CA LEU A 51 -9.37 -0.97 -17.13
C LEU A 51 -8.24 -0.11 -17.71
N PHE A 52 -6.99 -0.54 -17.55
CA PHE A 52 -5.80 0.26 -17.89
C PHE A 52 -5.09 -0.20 -19.18
N GLY A 53 -5.42 -1.37 -19.70
CA GLY A 53 -4.80 -1.91 -20.91
C GLY A 53 -3.40 -2.50 -20.72
N HIS A 54 -2.90 -2.54 -19.49
CA HIS A 54 -1.58 -3.10 -19.13
C HIS A 54 -1.59 -3.65 -17.71
N LYS A 55 -0.63 -4.52 -17.38
CA LYS A 55 -0.43 -5.00 -16.02
C LYS A 55 0.18 -3.90 -15.14
N PRO A 56 -0.06 -3.93 -13.80
CA PRO A 56 0.57 -2.99 -12.88
C PRO A 56 2.09 -3.23 -12.81
N THR A 57 2.82 -2.21 -12.40
CA THR A 57 4.29 -2.28 -12.20
C THR A 57 4.66 -2.95 -10.88
N HIS A 58 3.76 -2.91 -9.91
CA HIS A 58 3.98 -3.43 -8.55
C HIS A 58 2.65 -3.85 -7.91
N ILE A 59 2.74 -4.54 -6.78
CA ILE A 59 1.60 -4.90 -5.93
C ILE A 59 1.76 -4.24 -4.56
N ASP A 60 0.70 -3.56 -4.14
CA ASP A 60 0.54 -3.00 -2.81
C ASP A 60 -0.90 -3.23 -2.34
N GLY A 61 -1.06 -3.85 -1.20
CA GLY A 61 -2.39 -4.19 -0.66
C GLY A 61 -2.81 -3.23 0.44
N HIS A 62 -4.06 -2.80 0.40
CA HIS A 62 -4.67 -1.98 1.45
C HIS A 62 -4.44 -2.58 2.84
N HIS A 63 -3.94 -1.77 3.79
CA HIS A 63 -3.50 -2.20 5.12
C HIS A 63 -2.46 -3.33 5.11
N HIS A 64 -1.65 -3.41 4.05
CA HIS A 64 -0.62 -4.44 3.86
C HIS A 64 -1.14 -5.88 3.95
N THR A 65 -2.42 -6.09 3.66
CA THR A 65 -3.05 -7.42 3.77
C THR A 65 -2.46 -8.46 2.83
N HIS A 66 -1.81 -8.04 1.76
CA HIS A 66 -1.09 -8.91 0.83
C HIS A 66 0.15 -9.57 1.46
N ALA A 67 0.70 -9.00 2.53
CA ALA A 67 1.90 -9.46 3.23
C ALA A 67 1.63 -10.22 4.54
N LEU A 68 0.35 -10.44 4.89
CA LEU A 68 0.00 -11.21 6.08
C LEU A 68 0.36 -12.71 5.91
N PRO A 69 0.68 -13.42 6.99
CA PRO A 69 0.98 -14.87 6.93
C PRO A 69 -0.10 -15.68 6.20
N GLN A 70 -1.37 -15.30 6.31
CA GLN A 70 -2.51 -15.99 5.70
C GLN A 70 -2.66 -15.73 4.20
N THR A 71 -2.06 -14.67 3.66
CA THR A 71 -2.31 -14.21 2.29
C THR A 71 -1.05 -14.13 1.44
N ILE A 72 0.13 -14.13 2.07
CA ILE A 72 1.43 -13.93 1.40
C ILE A 72 1.69 -14.98 0.31
N GLU A 73 1.23 -16.21 0.51
CA GLU A 73 1.39 -17.26 -0.51
C GLU A 73 0.57 -16.95 -1.76
N ALA A 74 -0.68 -16.49 -1.60
CA ALA A 74 -1.50 -16.03 -2.73
C ALA A 74 -0.86 -14.86 -3.46
N THR A 75 -0.25 -13.93 -2.72
CA THR A 75 0.46 -12.77 -3.28
C THR A 75 1.67 -13.18 -4.09
N ARG A 76 2.51 -14.10 -3.58
CA ARG A 76 3.67 -14.61 -4.30
C ARG A 76 3.29 -15.33 -5.59
N ARG A 77 2.24 -16.13 -5.52
CA ARG A 77 1.68 -16.83 -6.69
C ARG A 77 1.18 -15.85 -7.74
N LEU A 78 0.45 -14.80 -7.32
CA LEU A 78 -0.03 -13.74 -8.21
C LEU A 78 1.14 -13.01 -8.88
N ALA A 79 2.13 -12.55 -8.11
CA ALA A 79 3.29 -11.84 -8.62
C ALA A 79 4.03 -12.68 -9.66
N LYS A 80 4.23 -13.97 -9.38
CA LYS A 80 4.85 -14.92 -10.30
C LYS A 80 4.04 -15.14 -11.58
N ALA A 81 2.71 -15.31 -11.45
CA ALA A 81 1.82 -15.58 -12.58
C ALA A 81 1.76 -14.41 -13.58
N TYR A 82 1.85 -13.18 -13.07
CA TYR A 82 1.79 -11.96 -13.90
C TYR A 82 3.16 -11.31 -14.14
N ASP A 83 4.24 -11.93 -13.70
CA ASP A 83 5.60 -11.38 -13.81
C ASP A 83 5.69 -9.95 -13.23
N ILE A 84 5.22 -9.78 -11.99
CA ILE A 84 5.34 -8.55 -11.22
C ILE A 84 6.59 -8.66 -10.36
N LYS A 85 7.56 -7.79 -10.59
CA LYS A 85 8.87 -7.86 -9.92
C LYS A 85 8.86 -7.29 -8.51
N TYR A 86 8.09 -6.23 -8.28
CA TYR A 86 8.03 -5.56 -6.99
C TYR A 86 6.71 -5.82 -6.27
N VAL A 87 6.82 -6.29 -5.04
CA VAL A 87 5.69 -6.45 -4.11
C VAL A 87 6.10 -5.86 -2.78
N ARG A 88 5.39 -4.84 -2.32
CA ARG A 88 5.70 -4.16 -1.05
C ARG A 88 5.76 -5.18 0.10
N HIS A 89 6.81 -5.12 0.93
CA HIS A 89 7.07 -6.04 2.07
C HIS A 89 7.26 -7.52 1.71
N VAL A 90 7.28 -7.90 0.46
CA VAL A 90 7.41 -9.30 0.06
C VAL A 90 8.62 -9.46 -0.85
N ASP A 91 9.64 -10.15 -0.34
CA ASP A 91 10.84 -10.53 -1.10
C ASP A 91 11.50 -9.33 -1.83
N SER A 92 11.53 -8.15 -1.20
CA SER A 92 12.04 -6.89 -1.74
C SER A 92 13.18 -6.34 -0.88
N ASP A 93 14.20 -5.79 -1.53
CA ASP A 93 15.33 -5.07 -0.94
C ASP A 93 15.10 -3.54 -0.82
N VAL A 94 13.98 -3.04 -1.32
CA VAL A 94 13.55 -1.66 -1.13
C VAL A 94 13.23 -1.42 0.34
N ALA A 95 13.90 -0.45 0.95
CA ALA A 95 13.63 -0.07 2.34
C ALA A 95 12.27 0.64 2.42
N PHE A 96 11.33 0.02 3.10
CA PHE A 96 9.99 0.58 3.29
C PHE A 96 9.92 1.41 4.58
N ILE A 97 9.52 2.67 4.46
CA ILE A 97 9.35 3.60 5.56
C ILE A 97 7.86 3.81 5.82
N SER A 98 7.40 3.43 7.01
CA SER A 98 5.99 3.52 7.43
C SER A 98 5.72 4.52 8.55
N ASP A 99 6.73 5.20 9.05
CA ASP A 99 6.65 6.08 10.21
C ASP A 99 6.44 7.57 9.87
N PHE A 100 6.33 7.92 8.59
CA PHE A 100 5.79 9.20 8.15
C PHE A 100 4.26 9.12 8.13
N TYR A 101 3.67 9.10 9.32
CA TYR A 101 2.26 8.85 9.53
C TYR A 101 1.77 9.50 10.84
N GLY A 102 0.53 10.04 10.85
CA GLY A 102 -0.12 10.59 12.02
C GLY A 102 0.03 12.10 12.18
N PRO A 103 -0.24 12.64 13.36
CA PRO A 103 -0.39 14.09 13.57
C PRO A 103 0.92 14.89 13.52
N LEU A 104 2.05 14.22 13.37
CA LEU A 104 3.38 14.86 13.39
C LEU A 104 4.09 14.78 12.03
N THR A 105 3.34 14.69 10.94
CA THR A 105 3.88 14.61 9.58
C THR A 105 4.30 15.98 9.04
N ASP A 106 5.08 16.71 9.81
CA ASP A 106 5.69 17.99 9.42
C ASP A 106 7.06 17.79 8.73
N TYR A 107 7.66 18.90 8.33
CA TYR A 107 8.98 18.89 7.69
C TYR A 107 10.08 18.27 8.59
N SER A 108 10.04 18.51 9.89
CA SER A 108 11.03 17.95 10.82
C SER A 108 10.95 16.42 10.89
N GLN A 109 9.75 15.88 10.88
CA GLN A 109 9.53 14.44 10.80
C GLN A 109 10.00 13.88 9.45
N PHE A 110 9.68 14.54 8.34
CA PHE A 110 10.13 14.17 7.01
C PHE A 110 11.66 14.11 6.93
N GLU A 111 12.36 15.17 7.37
CA GLU A 111 13.81 15.25 7.40
C GLU A 111 14.42 14.12 8.25
N THR A 112 13.91 13.93 9.48
CA THR A 112 14.39 12.90 10.39
C THR A 112 14.20 11.50 9.81
N THR A 113 13.06 11.27 9.18
CA THR A 113 12.72 10.00 8.55
C THR A 113 13.65 9.68 7.40
N LEU A 114 13.92 10.62 6.49
CA LEU A 114 14.85 10.40 5.39
C LEU A 114 16.29 10.20 5.87
N LYS A 115 16.76 10.98 6.86
CA LYS A 115 18.12 10.85 7.40
C LYS A 115 18.47 9.45 7.88
N ARG A 116 17.51 8.72 8.42
CA ARG A 116 17.70 7.34 8.93
C ARG A 116 17.92 6.31 7.83
N HIS A 117 17.64 6.66 6.57
CA HIS A 117 17.66 5.73 5.45
C HIS A 117 18.60 6.16 4.30
N LEU A 118 19.49 7.12 4.54
CA LEU A 118 20.44 7.62 3.53
C LEU A 118 21.48 6.59 3.11
N ASP A 119 21.63 5.51 3.84
CA ASP A 119 22.50 4.36 3.52
C ASP A 119 21.85 3.35 2.57
N ARG A 120 20.58 3.57 2.21
CA ARG A 120 19.81 2.67 1.33
C ARG A 120 19.85 3.14 -0.11
N GLU A 121 19.99 2.19 -1.03
CA GLU A 121 19.94 2.46 -2.46
C GLU A 121 18.54 2.86 -2.91
N TYR A 122 17.54 2.10 -2.45
CA TYR A 122 16.12 2.35 -2.74
C TYR A 122 15.30 2.44 -1.46
N VAL A 123 14.44 3.46 -1.43
CA VAL A 123 13.56 3.74 -0.30
C VAL A 123 12.15 4.03 -0.81
N GLU A 124 11.16 3.41 -0.21
CA GLU A 124 9.75 3.74 -0.41
C GLU A 124 9.20 4.42 0.85
N LEU A 125 8.84 5.70 0.73
CA LEU A 125 8.16 6.43 1.79
C LEU A 125 6.65 6.28 1.66
N MET A 126 6.02 5.56 2.59
CA MET A 126 4.57 5.47 2.65
C MET A 126 3.96 6.80 3.08
N CYS A 127 2.97 7.26 2.34
CA CYS A 127 2.18 8.43 2.68
C CYS A 127 0.70 8.23 2.29
N HIS A 128 -0.18 9.05 2.87
CA HIS A 128 -1.63 8.96 2.65
C HIS A 128 -2.21 10.31 2.24
N VAL A 129 -1.50 11.01 1.39
CA VAL A 129 -1.87 12.37 0.94
C VAL A 129 -3.27 12.41 0.34
N ALA A 130 -4.07 13.42 0.73
CA ALA A 130 -5.37 13.69 0.12
C ALA A 130 -5.81 15.12 0.38
N PHE A 131 -6.68 15.64 -0.50
CA PHE A 131 -7.57 16.75 -0.15
C PHE A 131 -8.75 16.21 0.65
N ILE A 132 -9.30 17.02 1.54
CA ILE A 132 -10.44 16.63 2.36
C ILE A 132 -11.73 17.00 1.62
N ASP A 133 -12.62 16.01 1.50
CA ASP A 133 -14.00 16.18 1.08
C ASP A 133 -14.95 15.45 2.07
N VAL A 134 -16.25 15.56 1.80
CA VAL A 134 -17.28 14.96 2.65
C VAL A 134 -17.18 13.44 2.66
N ASP A 135 -16.87 12.83 1.52
CA ASP A 135 -16.79 11.38 1.39
C ASP A 135 -15.63 10.83 2.21
N LEU A 136 -14.46 11.49 2.15
CA LEU A 136 -13.32 11.11 2.97
C LEU A 136 -13.60 11.20 4.46
N ILE A 137 -14.24 12.29 4.92
CA ILE A 137 -14.61 12.48 6.34
C ILE A 137 -15.56 11.38 6.82
N GLN A 138 -16.49 10.94 5.96
CA GLN A 138 -17.47 9.91 6.31
C GLN A 138 -16.87 8.49 6.33
N CYS A 139 -15.89 8.20 5.49
CA CYS A 139 -15.36 6.84 5.34
C CYS A 139 -14.03 6.58 6.06
N SER A 140 -13.33 7.62 6.53
CA SER A 140 -12.01 7.49 7.17
C SER A 140 -11.90 8.34 8.42
N THR A 141 -11.28 7.78 9.47
CA THR A 141 -10.85 8.54 10.66
C THR A 141 -9.52 9.26 10.44
N TYR A 142 -8.72 8.79 9.49
CA TYR A 142 -7.47 9.43 9.07
C TYR A 142 -7.77 10.40 7.93
N ASN A 143 -8.03 11.66 8.26
CA ASN A 143 -8.47 12.68 7.29
C ASN A 143 -7.63 13.97 7.33
N PHE A 144 -7.63 14.75 8.40
CA PHE A 144 -6.84 15.98 8.47
C PHE A 144 -5.33 15.75 8.38
N ASP A 145 -4.81 14.67 8.94
CA ASP A 145 -3.41 14.30 8.84
C ASP A 145 -2.94 14.14 7.38
N ARG A 146 -3.84 13.71 6.47
CA ARG A 146 -3.54 13.60 5.02
C ARG A 146 -3.19 14.93 4.38
N VAL A 147 -3.79 16.02 4.85
CA VAL A 147 -3.49 17.38 4.35
C VAL A 147 -2.13 17.84 4.86
N HIS A 148 -1.77 17.51 6.11
CA HIS A 148 -0.44 17.80 6.66
C HIS A 148 0.65 17.04 5.91
N GLU A 149 0.44 15.75 5.63
CA GLU A 149 1.34 14.98 4.77
C GLU A 149 1.49 15.64 3.39
N LEU A 150 0.37 16.03 2.76
CA LEU A 150 0.40 16.67 1.45
C LEU A 150 1.17 17.99 1.50
N GLU A 151 0.87 18.88 2.46
CA GLU A 151 1.53 20.17 2.62
C GLU A 151 3.05 20.00 2.79
N THR A 152 3.47 19.05 3.63
CA THR A 152 4.87 18.75 3.85
C THR A 152 5.56 18.29 2.56
N LEU A 153 4.98 17.30 1.86
CA LEU A 153 5.61 16.67 0.70
C LEU A 153 5.66 17.58 -0.54
N ILE A 154 4.68 18.46 -0.74
CA ILE A 154 4.69 19.43 -1.85
C ILE A 154 5.45 20.71 -1.49
N GLY A 155 5.81 20.90 -0.22
CA GLY A 155 6.46 22.09 0.32
C GLY A 155 7.83 22.35 -0.30
N SER A 156 8.23 23.63 -0.33
CA SER A 156 9.54 24.04 -0.84
C SER A 156 10.70 23.49 -0.02
N GLN A 157 10.51 23.32 1.30
CA GLN A 157 11.52 22.77 2.20
C GLN A 157 11.84 21.31 1.88
N ALA A 158 10.81 20.46 1.70
CA ALA A 158 11.01 19.07 1.32
C ALA A 158 11.70 18.93 -0.04
N LYS A 159 11.29 19.73 -1.03
CA LYS A 159 11.93 19.75 -2.36
C LYS A 159 13.37 20.19 -2.29
N ALA A 160 13.69 21.22 -1.53
CA ALA A 160 15.07 21.70 -1.34
C ALA A 160 15.94 20.64 -0.67
N TYR A 161 15.41 19.96 0.35
CA TYR A 161 16.12 18.92 1.07
C TYR A 161 16.41 17.68 0.21
N ILE A 162 15.44 17.22 -0.58
CA ILE A 162 15.66 16.14 -1.56
C ILE A 162 16.77 16.51 -2.55
N ALA A 163 16.77 17.75 -3.04
CA ALA A 163 17.78 18.24 -3.97
C ALA A 163 19.19 18.36 -3.31
N GLU A 164 19.27 18.85 -2.07
CA GLU A 164 20.49 18.94 -1.29
C GLU A 164 21.14 17.56 -1.08
N LEU A 165 20.33 16.57 -0.75
CA LEU A 165 20.76 15.18 -0.56
C LEU A 165 21.02 14.44 -1.88
N LYS A 166 20.73 15.07 -3.03
CA LYS A 166 20.83 14.45 -4.38
C LYS A 166 20.03 13.16 -4.50
N ILE A 167 18.87 13.10 -3.82
CA ILE A 167 17.94 11.97 -3.93
C ILE A 167 17.24 12.04 -5.29
N GLU A 168 17.30 10.95 -6.04
CA GLU A 168 16.56 10.78 -7.29
C GLU A 168 15.18 10.23 -6.98
N LEU A 169 14.13 10.95 -7.41
CA LEU A 169 12.76 10.45 -7.34
C LEU A 169 12.51 9.51 -8.51
N THR A 170 12.10 8.30 -8.22
CA THR A 170 11.89 7.25 -9.20
C THR A 170 10.49 6.63 -9.07
N HIS A 171 10.22 5.61 -9.86
CA HIS A 171 8.96 4.86 -9.82
C HIS A 171 9.23 3.36 -10.08
N PHE A 172 8.29 2.51 -9.69
CA PHE A 172 8.46 1.06 -9.72
C PHE A 172 8.71 0.45 -11.11
N ALA A 173 8.38 1.15 -12.19
CA ALA A 173 8.69 0.66 -13.53
C ALA A 173 10.18 0.86 -13.91
N SER A 174 10.92 1.69 -13.19
CA SER A 174 12.35 1.96 -13.40
C SER A 174 13.25 1.21 -12.42
N TYR A 175 12.67 0.47 -11.48
CA TYR A 175 13.33 -0.34 -10.49
C TYR A 175 13.65 -1.76 -11.01
#